data_4e0d6b47ed6609b8d11caac3c5958086
#
_entry.id   4e0d6b47ed6609b8d11caac3c5958086
#
_cell.length_a   1.000
_cell.length_b   1.000
_cell.length_c   1.000
_cell.angle_alpha   90.00
_cell.angle_beta   90.00
_cell.angle_gamma   90.00
#
_symmetry.space_group_name_H-M   'P 1'
#
loop_
_entity.id
_entity.type
_entity.pdbx_description
1 polymer ?
#
loop_
_entity_poly.entity_id
_entity_poly.type
_entity_poly.pdbx_seq_one_letter_code
_entity_poly.pdbx_strand_id
1 'polypeptide(L)'
;MEEECGIPVNYFDYVYSIYAIGWTGDLNGTFQRIASYLKKDGVFIFSWSHPVHKCVALENDQLVFCNSYFDESWYSSSADNKELMMSDRMLSTYINTLAENGSMIEKMIEENDEDLMKEESLFSEKARILPVTFVISARKLAEKKF
;
A
#
# COMPACT_ATOMS: atom_id res chain seq x y z
N MET A 1 -2.07 6.53 -12.49
CA MET A 1 -0.62 6.42 -12.14
C MET A 1 0.16 5.62 -13.17
N GLU A 2 -0.53 4.89 -13.99
CA GLU A 2 0.04 3.95 -14.96
C GLU A 2 0.38 4.59 -16.32
N GLU A 3 -0.16 5.77 -16.60
CA GLU A 3 0.05 6.47 -17.87
C GLU A 3 1.21 7.46 -17.80
N GLU A 4 1.83 7.71 -18.92
CA GLU A 4 2.88 8.71 -19.03
C GLU A 4 2.25 10.11 -18.94
N CYS A 5 2.67 10.90 -17.96
CA CYS A 5 2.10 12.20 -17.67
C CYS A 5 3.10 13.36 -17.81
N GLY A 6 4.21 13.14 -18.54
CA GLY A 6 5.22 14.17 -18.78
C GLY A 6 6.06 14.55 -17.55
N ILE A 7 6.04 13.72 -16.49
CA ILE A 7 6.88 13.95 -15.31
C ILE A 7 8.34 13.63 -15.68
N PRO A 8 9.30 14.51 -15.35
CA PRO A 8 10.70 14.30 -15.71
C PRO A 8 11.32 13.12 -14.95
N VAL A 9 12.12 12.32 -15.64
CA VAL A 9 12.88 11.20 -15.05
C VAL A 9 14.10 11.73 -14.29
N ASN A 10 14.54 10.95 -13.27
CA ASN A 10 15.69 11.28 -12.42
C ASN A 10 15.63 12.70 -11.83
N TYR A 11 14.46 13.11 -11.39
CA TYR A 11 14.23 14.50 -10.98
C TYR A 11 13.94 14.66 -9.48
N PHE A 12 13.19 13.74 -8.88
CA PHE A 12 12.73 13.87 -7.51
C PHE A 12 13.65 13.16 -6.51
N ASP A 13 13.86 13.80 -5.36
CA ASP A 13 14.54 13.20 -4.22
C ASP A 13 13.58 12.31 -3.42
N TYR A 14 12.29 12.69 -3.40
CA TYR A 14 11.21 11.97 -2.71
C TYR A 14 9.97 11.88 -3.58
N VAL A 15 9.31 10.71 -3.52
CA VAL A 15 7.96 10.49 -4.05
C VAL A 15 7.11 9.90 -2.94
N TYR A 16 5.89 10.41 -2.78
CA TYR A 16 4.94 9.95 -1.76
C TYR A 16 3.66 9.45 -2.41
N SER A 17 3.12 8.35 -1.89
CA SER A 17 1.79 7.84 -2.24
C SER A 17 1.05 7.49 -0.96
N ILE A 18 0.14 8.35 -0.52
CA ILE A 18 -0.59 8.17 0.73
C ILE A 18 -1.99 7.69 0.39
N TYR A 19 -2.35 6.49 0.83
CA TYR A 19 -3.65 5.84 0.59
C TYR A 19 -4.11 5.90 -0.89
N ALA A 20 -3.19 5.69 -1.83
CA ALA A 20 -3.50 5.73 -3.26
C ALA A 20 -3.03 4.49 -4.03
N ILE A 21 -2.07 3.73 -3.51
CA ILE A 21 -1.44 2.63 -4.24
C ILE A 21 -2.40 1.46 -4.53
N GLY A 22 -3.44 1.28 -3.74
CA GLY A 22 -4.43 0.24 -3.94
C GLY A 22 -5.36 0.46 -5.14
N TRP A 23 -5.35 1.67 -5.72
CA TRP A 23 -6.16 1.99 -6.91
C TRP A 23 -5.41 1.77 -8.23
N THR A 24 -4.15 1.35 -8.18
CA THR A 24 -3.40 1.07 -9.41
C THR A 24 -3.71 -0.33 -9.95
N GLY A 25 -4.01 -0.44 -11.23
CA GLY A 25 -4.27 -1.71 -11.93
C GLY A 25 -2.98 -2.49 -12.22
N ASP A 26 -1.91 -1.77 -12.49
CA ASP A 26 -0.57 -2.32 -12.74
C ASP A 26 0.41 -1.81 -11.68
N LEU A 27 0.58 -2.58 -10.61
CA LEU A 27 1.50 -2.25 -9.53
C LEU A 27 2.95 -2.20 -10.02
N ASN A 28 3.36 -3.16 -10.84
CA ASN A 28 4.70 -3.25 -11.36
C ASN A 28 5.04 -2.05 -12.25
N GLY A 29 4.20 -1.73 -13.22
CA GLY A 29 4.37 -0.55 -14.07
C GLY A 29 4.36 0.76 -13.28
N THR A 30 3.52 0.85 -12.23
CA THR A 30 3.51 2.01 -11.33
C THR A 30 4.83 2.17 -10.58
N PHE A 31 5.36 1.10 -9.98
CA PHE A 31 6.63 1.16 -9.24
C PHE A 31 7.82 1.40 -10.18
N GLN A 32 7.82 0.79 -11.36
CA GLN A 32 8.82 1.07 -12.39
C GLN A 32 8.85 2.56 -12.76
N ARG A 33 7.68 3.14 -12.95
CA ARG A 33 7.55 4.57 -13.29
C ARG A 33 8.00 5.47 -12.15
N ILE A 34 7.59 5.18 -10.92
CA ILE A 34 8.06 5.90 -9.72
C ILE A 34 9.58 5.81 -9.60
N ALA A 35 10.16 4.63 -9.79
CA ALA A 35 11.62 4.46 -9.79
C ALA A 35 12.30 5.29 -10.88
N SER A 36 11.67 5.46 -12.06
CA SER A 36 12.22 6.30 -13.12
C SER A 36 12.24 7.78 -12.76
N TYR A 37 11.25 8.27 -12.01
CA TYR A 37 11.15 9.66 -11.58
C TYR A 37 12.14 10.03 -10.48
N LEU A 38 12.48 9.06 -9.63
CA LEU A 38 13.43 9.26 -8.55
C LEU A 38 14.85 9.41 -9.07
N LYS A 39 15.60 10.34 -8.48
CA LYS A 39 17.06 10.40 -8.59
C LYS A 39 17.70 9.14 -8.05
N LYS A 40 18.98 8.95 -8.35
CA LYS A 40 19.80 7.96 -7.62
C LYS A 40 19.74 8.27 -6.13
N ASP A 41 19.57 7.24 -5.33
CA ASP A 41 19.39 7.31 -3.87
C ASP A 41 18.12 8.06 -3.41
N GLY A 42 17.21 8.41 -4.34
CA GLY A 42 15.92 8.97 -4.02
C GLY A 42 15.00 7.96 -3.34
N VAL A 43 14.03 8.45 -2.56
CA VAL A 43 13.20 7.63 -1.68
C VAL A 43 11.74 7.67 -2.11
N PHE A 44 11.13 6.49 -2.22
CA PHE A 44 9.69 6.32 -2.34
C PHE A 44 9.08 5.92 -1.00
N ILE A 45 8.08 6.65 -0.55
CA ILE A 45 7.34 6.36 0.67
C ILE A 45 5.88 6.20 0.31
N PHE A 46 5.27 5.09 0.72
CA PHE A 46 3.84 4.92 0.50
C PHE A 46 3.17 4.23 1.69
N SER A 47 1.89 4.49 1.84
CA SER A 47 1.01 3.85 2.81
C SER A 47 -0.24 3.30 2.13
N TRP A 48 -0.79 2.24 2.68
CA TRP A 48 -2.06 1.66 2.31
C TRP A 48 -2.68 0.91 3.48
N SER A 49 -3.95 0.53 3.34
CA SER A 49 -4.63 -0.35 4.27
C SER A 49 -3.86 -1.66 4.42
N HIS A 50 -3.69 -2.12 5.66
CA HIS A 50 -3.03 -3.39 5.89
C HIS A 50 -3.89 -4.56 5.39
N PRO A 51 -3.37 -5.46 4.55
CA PRO A 51 -4.18 -6.47 3.87
C PRO A 51 -4.84 -7.49 4.81
N VAL A 52 -4.37 -7.62 6.05
CA VAL A 52 -5.01 -8.48 7.04
C VAL A 52 -6.41 -7.97 7.45
N HIS A 53 -6.67 -6.67 7.33
CA HIS A 53 -7.96 -6.10 7.71
C HIS A 53 -9.14 -6.65 6.90
N LYS A 54 -8.94 -6.91 5.59
CA LYS A 54 -9.98 -7.50 4.74
C LYS A 54 -10.33 -8.95 5.13
N CYS A 55 -9.41 -9.62 5.83
CA CYS A 55 -9.57 -11.03 6.19
C CYS A 55 -10.51 -11.24 7.38
N VAL A 56 -10.86 -10.18 8.11
CA VAL A 56 -11.60 -10.27 9.37
C VAL A 56 -12.86 -9.42 9.34
N ALA A 57 -13.97 -10.01 9.74
CA ALA A 57 -15.24 -9.33 9.98
C ALA A 57 -15.69 -9.47 11.44
N LEU A 58 -16.64 -8.65 11.88
CA LEU A 58 -17.33 -8.83 13.15
C LEU A 58 -18.66 -9.53 12.89
N GLU A 59 -18.84 -10.69 13.49
CA GLU A 59 -20.10 -11.43 13.45
C GLU A 59 -20.49 -11.82 14.88
N ASN A 60 -21.71 -11.45 15.30
CA ASN A 60 -22.22 -11.74 16.66
C ASN A 60 -21.23 -11.32 17.77
N ASP A 61 -20.69 -10.12 17.69
CA ASP A 61 -19.69 -9.55 18.61
C ASP A 61 -18.37 -10.36 18.70
N GLN A 62 -18.07 -11.15 17.68
CA GLN A 62 -16.82 -11.90 17.57
C GLN A 62 -16.08 -11.57 16.26
N LEU A 63 -14.76 -11.44 16.33
CA LEU A 63 -13.94 -11.31 15.15
C LEU A 63 -13.75 -12.68 14.50
N VAL A 64 -14.19 -12.81 13.26
CA VAL A 64 -14.13 -14.05 12.48
C VAL A 64 -13.34 -13.83 11.19
N PHE A 65 -12.59 -14.84 10.77
CA PHE A 65 -11.95 -14.82 9.46
C PHE A 65 -12.99 -15.09 8.38
N CYS A 66 -13.10 -14.20 7.39
CA CYS A 66 -14.13 -14.25 6.35
C CYS A 66 -13.55 -14.27 4.92
N ASN A 67 -12.33 -13.77 4.72
CA ASN A 67 -11.70 -13.69 3.41
C ASN A 67 -10.27 -14.22 3.44
N SER A 68 -9.78 -14.64 2.29
CA SER A 68 -8.40 -15.08 2.13
C SER A 68 -7.43 -13.90 2.08
N TYR A 69 -6.35 -13.99 2.85
CA TYR A 69 -5.23 -13.05 2.74
C TYR A 69 -4.55 -13.10 1.35
N PHE A 70 -4.62 -14.23 0.69
CA PHE A 70 -4.00 -14.48 -0.62
C PHE A 70 -4.84 -14.00 -1.79
N ASP A 71 -6.06 -13.55 -1.53
CA ASP A 71 -6.93 -13.00 -2.58
C ASP A 71 -6.56 -11.53 -2.82
N GLU A 72 -5.98 -11.25 -3.98
CA GLU A 72 -5.61 -9.90 -4.45
C GLU A 72 -6.58 -9.39 -5.53
N SER A 73 -7.73 -10.01 -5.67
CA SER A 73 -8.74 -9.59 -6.64
C SER A 73 -9.26 -8.18 -6.35
N TRP A 74 -9.74 -7.54 -7.40
CA TRP A 74 -10.40 -6.24 -7.29
C TRP A 74 -11.74 -6.39 -6.59
N TYR A 75 -12.04 -5.44 -5.72
CA TYR A 75 -13.34 -5.33 -5.08
C TYR A 75 -13.84 -3.89 -5.14
N SER A 76 -15.17 -3.72 -5.09
CA SER A 76 -15.78 -2.41 -4.99
C SER A 76 -16.02 -2.04 -3.53
N SER A 77 -15.80 -0.77 -3.22
CA SER A 77 -16.15 -0.16 -1.95
C SER A 77 -16.95 1.11 -2.22
N SER A 78 -17.97 1.37 -1.44
CA SER A 78 -18.80 2.57 -1.58
C SER A 78 -18.33 3.63 -0.60
N ALA A 79 -17.96 4.81 -1.13
CA ALA A 79 -17.70 5.99 -0.35
C ALA A 79 -18.41 7.19 -0.99
N ASP A 80 -19.15 7.98 -0.21
CA ASP A 80 -19.86 9.19 -0.68
C ASP A 80 -20.75 8.94 -1.90
N ASN A 81 -21.50 7.82 -1.93
CA ASN A 81 -22.36 7.39 -3.05
C ASN A 81 -21.59 7.14 -4.37
N LYS A 82 -20.28 6.93 -4.30
CA LYS A 82 -19.46 6.53 -5.44
C LYS A 82 -18.90 5.13 -5.22
N GLU A 83 -18.91 4.34 -6.27
CA GLU A 83 -18.28 3.04 -6.30
C GLU A 83 -16.79 3.23 -6.61
N LEU A 84 -15.94 2.76 -5.70
CA LEU A 84 -14.49 2.80 -5.84
C LEU A 84 -13.99 1.37 -6.02
N MET A 85 -13.19 1.14 -7.05
CA MET A 85 -12.51 -0.14 -7.28
C MET A 85 -11.11 -0.10 -6.66
N MET A 86 -10.79 -1.09 -5.85
CA MET A 86 -9.47 -1.17 -5.20
C MET A 86 -9.03 -2.62 -5.03
N SER A 87 -7.74 -2.81 -4.76
CA SER A 87 -7.15 -4.10 -4.44
C SER A 87 -6.22 -3.98 -3.24
N ASP A 88 -6.42 -4.85 -2.26
CA ASP A 88 -5.49 -5.01 -1.13
C ASP A 88 -4.57 -6.19 -1.44
N ARG A 89 -3.37 -5.87 -1.86
CA ARG A 89 -2.35 -6.86 -2.19
C ARG A 89 -1.62 -7.31 -0.93
N MET A 90 -1.09 -8.53 -0.96
CA MET A 90 -0.21 -9.02 0.11
C MET A 90 0.98 -8.08 0.32
N LEU A 91 1.49 -7.99 1.55
CA LEU A 91 2.71 -7.23 1.82
C LEU A 91 3.90 -7.74 0.99
N SER A 92 3.99 -9.06 0.80
CA SER A 92 5.02 -9.67 -0.04
C SER A 92 4.95 -9.23 -1.50
N THR A 93 3.75 -8.96 -2.03
CA THR A 93 3.57 -8.44 -3.39
C THR A 93 4.19 -7.04 -3.51
N TYR A 94 3.93 -6.14 -2.57
CA TYR A 94 4.56 -4.82 -2.55
C TYR A 94 6.08 -4.90 -2.40
N ILE A 95 6.57 -5.71 -1.47
CA ILE A 95 8.01 -5.88 -1.17
C ILE A 95 8.76 -6.40 -2.40
N ASN A 96 8.25 -7.47 -3.00
CA ASN A 96 8.89 -8.10 -4.16
C ASN A 96 8.88 -7.16 -5.37
N THR A 97 7.77 -6.48 -5.63
CA THR A 97 7.67 -5.52 -6.74
C THR A 97 8.63 -4.34 -6.56
N LEU A 98 8.84 -3.84 -5.35
CA LEU A 98 9.88 -2.82 -5.06
C LEU A 98 11.28 -3.34 -5.40
N ALA A 99 11.61 -4.54 -4.95
CA ALA A 99 12.92 -5.15 -5.17
C ALA A 99 13.19 -5.40 -6.68
N GLU A 100 12.19 -5.89 -7.42
CA GLU A 100 12.23 -6.12 -8.86
C GLU A 100 12.46 -4.81 -9.64
N ASN A 101 11.97 -3.68 -9.13
CA ASN A 101 12.17 -2.36 -9.70
C ASN A 101 13.39 -1.61 -9.13
N GLY A 102 14.35 -2.33 -8.57
CA GLY A 102 15.64 -1.79 -8.13
C GLY A 102 15.56 -0.89 -6.90
N SER A 103 14.59 -1.13 -6.04
CA SER A 103 14.45 -0.41 -4.76
C SER A 103 14.81 -1.31 -3.59
N MET A 104 15.46 -0.74 -2.59
CA MET A 104 15.77 -1.38 -1.31
C MET A 104 14.85 -0.83 -0.23
N ILE A 105 14.17 -1.71 0.48
CA ILE A 105 13.34 -1.30 1.62
C ILE A 105 14.25 -0.89 2.76
N GLU A 106 14.07 0.33 3.25
CA GLU A 106 14.79 0.86 4.39
C GLU A 106 14.01 0.72 5.70
N LYS A 107 12.70 0.86 5.60
CA LYS A 107 11.82 0.76 6.77
C LYS A 107 10.43 0.32 6.36
N MET A 108 9.82 -0.49 7.18
CA MET A 108 8.40 -0.80 7.17
C MET A 108 7.83 -0.54 8.56
N ILE A 109 6.67 0.07 8.60
CA ILE A 109 5.93 0.38 9.81
C ILE A 109 4.54 -0.23 9.64
N GLU A 110 4.06 -0.88 10.66
CA GLU A 110 2.68 -1.35 10.79
C GLU A 110 2.09 -0.66 12.02
N GLU A 111 1.01 0.07 11.82
CA GLU A 111 0.45 0.92 12.87
C GLU A 111 -1.04 0.70 13.05
N ASN A 112 -1.47 0.91 14.27
CA ASN A 112 -2.86 1.14 14.63
C ASN A 112 -3.09 2.64 14.74
N ASP A 113 -4.33 3.06 14.51
CA ASP A 113 -4.73 4.44 14.73
C ASP A 113 -5.29 4.57 16.16
N GLU A 114 -4.56 5.27 17.03
CA GLU A 114 -4.96 5.45 18.43
C GLU A 114 -6.28 6.22 18.58
N ASP A 115 -6.58 7.14 17.66
CA ASP A 115 -7.84 7.88 17.70
C ASP A 115 -9.02 7.02 17.28
N LEU A 116 -8.84 6.17 16.27
CA LEU A 116 -9.83 5.16 15.88
C LEU A 116 -10.09 4.14 16.99
N MET A 117 -9.10 3.81 17.80
CA MET A 117 -9.27 2.88 18.93
C MET A 117 -10.12 3.45 20.06
N LYS A 118 -10.35 4.76 20.09
CA LYS A 118 -11.21 5.42 21.09
C LYS A 118 -12.68 5.39 20.72
N GLU A 119 -13.01 5.10 19.47
CA GLU A 119 -14.37 4.99 19.00
C GLU A 119 -14.94 3.60 19.27
N GLU A 120 -16.23 3.51 19.57
CA GLU A 120 -16.94 2.23 19.67
C GLU A 120 -17.48 1.87 18.27
N SER A 121 -16.66 1.26 17.43
CA SER A 121 -17.01 0.82 16.09
C SER A 121 -16.40 -0.55 15.77
N LEU A 122 -16.94 -1.22 14.77
CA LEU A 122 -16.36 -2.47 14.23
C LEU A 122 -14.89 -2.28 13.84
N PHE A 123 -14.57 -1.14 13.26
CA PHE A 123 -13.22 -0.83 12.84
C PHE A 123 -12.27 -0.74 14.04
N SER A 124 -12.73 -0.12 15.13
CA SER A 124 -11.99 0.01 16.38
C SER A 124 -11.66 -1.34 17.02
N GLU A 125 -12.62 -2.27 17.03
CA GLU A 125 -12.38 -3.63 17.55
C GLU A 125 -11.26 -4.33 16.78
N LYS A 126 -11.26 -4.25 15.46
CA LYS A 126 -10.17 -4.81 14.65
C LYS A 126 -8.83 -4.08 14.88
N ALA A 127 -8.85 -2.76 14.99
CA ALA A 127 -7.67 -1.94 15.18
C ALA A 127 -6.94 -2.21 16.52
N ARG A 128 -7.64 -2.74 17.52
CA ARG A 128 -7.03 -3.15 18.80
C ARG A 128 -6.16 -4.40 18.69
N ILE A 129 -6.37 -5.20 17.66
CA ILE A 129 -5.75 -6.53 17.52
C ILE A 129 -4.88 -6.62 16.27
N LEU A 130 -5.26 -5.91 15.19
CA LEU A 130 -4.64 -6.00 13.87
C LEU A 130 -4.14 -4.62 13.42
N PRO A 131 -3.02 -4.55 12.71
CA PRO A 131 -2.56 -3.29 12.15
C PRO A 131 -3.57 -2.78 11.11
N VAL A 132 -3.88 -1.49 11.17
CA VAL A 132 -4.82 -0.82 10.25
C VAL A 132 -4.13 -0.45 8.95
N THR A 133 -2.91 0.03 9.09
CA THR A 133 -2.12 0.63 8.01
C THR A 133 -0.72 0.05 8.03
N PHE A 134 -0.11 0.01 6.86
CA PHE A 134 1.34 -0.12 6.74
C PHE A 134 1.93 1.07 5.97
N VAL A 135 3.17 1.38 6.28
CA VAL A 135 3.99 2.38 5.57
C VAL A 135 5.29 1.72 5.17
N ILE A 136 5.69 1.87 3.91
CA ILE A 136 6.99 1.40 3.42
C ILE A 136 7.78 2.59 2.91
N SER A 137 9.04 2.66 3.35
CA SER A 137 10.08 3.54 2.81
C SER A 137 11.09 2.69 2.04
N ALA A 138 11.27 3.01 0.77
CA ALA A 138 12.20 2.29 -0.11
C ALA A 138 13.09 3.26 -0.89
N ARG A 139 14.37 2.94 -0.96
CA ARG A 139 15.39 3.74 -1.65
C ARG A 139 15.70 3.15 -3.02
N LYS A 140 15.69 3.99 -4.06
CA LYS A 140 16.16 3.60 -5.39
C LYS A 140 17.65 3.29 -5.34
N LEU A 141 18.02 2.07 -5.72
CA LEU A 141 19.41 1.66 -5.85
C LEU A 141 20.05 2.28 -7.10
N ALA A 142 21.35 2.49 -7.04
CA ALA A 142 22.10 2.83 -8.24
C ALA A 142 22.02 1.68 -9.26
N GLU A 143 21.83 2.01 -10.54
CA GLU A 143 21.95 1.01 -11.59
C GLU A 143 23.32 0.33 -11.49
N LYS A 144 23.33 -0.99 -11.37
CA LYS A 144 24.58 -1.75 -11.49
C LYS A 144 25.06 -1.58 -12.92
N LYS A 145 26.11 -0.82 -13.12
CA LYS A 145 26.85 -0.87 -14.40
C LYS A 145 27.59 -2.22 -14.40
N PHE A 146 27.05 -3.16 -15.17
CA PHE A 146 27.78 -4.38 -15.54
C PHE A 146 28.76 -4.04 -16.68
#